data_690e65709582ca3de059e4e2024da662
#
_entry.id   690e65709582ca3de059e4e2024da662
#
_cell.length_a   1.000
_cell.length_b   1.000
_cell.length_c   1.000
_cell.angle_alpha   90.00
_cell.angle_beta   90.00
_cell.angle_gamma   90.00
#
_symmetry.space_group_name_H-M   'P 1'
#
loop_
_entity.id
_entity.type
_entity.pdbx_description
1 polymer ?
#
loop_
_entity_poly.entity_id
_entity_poly.type
_entity_poly.pdbx_seq_one_letter_code
_entity_poly.pdbx_strand_id
1 'polypeptide(L)'
;MNLPTIIRTTQESLKTVPQGYREGAMGLGAGKWHIIRTIVLPCSIDGIVTGCILAVGRIVGESAALLFTAGAAEVIAKSVAKAYTSNGATLSVLLYLRAFEDGDFASAWGIGAVLLVLVLAINLAARLAKTKLKQKQ
;
A
#
# COMPACT_ATOMS: atom_id res chain seq x y z
N MET A 1 -1.47 -9.01 -5.32
CA MET A 1 -0.32 -8.95 -6.27
C MET A 1 0.33 -7.56 -6.31
N ASN A 2 0.76 -7.02 -5.16
CA ASN A 2 1.28 -5.65 -5.07
C ASN A 2 2.81 -5.55 -5.09
N LEU A 3 3.51 -6.68 -4.91
CA LEU A 3 4.98 -6.73 -4.90
C LEU A 3 5.61 -6.13 -6.18
N PRO A 4 5.16 -6.47 -7.40
CA PRO A 4 5.73 -5.89 -8.62
C PRO A 4 5.57 -4.37 -8.69
N THR A 5 4.45 -3.83 -8.21
CA THR A 5 4.20 -2.38 -8.19
C THR A 5 5.17 -1.67 -7.25
N ILE A 6 5.38 -2.21 -6.03
CA ILE A 6 6.33 -1.65 -5.06
C ILE A 6 7.76 -1.71 -5.59
N ILE A 7 8.16 -2.84 -6.18
CA ILE A 7 9.50 -2.99 -6.77
C ILE A 7 9.71 -1.97 -7.88
N ARG A 8 8.75 -1.85 -8.80
CA ARG A 8 8.86 -0.96 -9.95
C ARG A 8 8.94 0.51 -9.54
N THR A 9 8.05 0.96 -8.66
CA THR A 9 8.05 2.34 -8.16
C THR A 9 9.32 2.65 -7.36
N THR A 10 9.83 1.69 -6.59
CA THR A 10 11.11 1.82 -5.88
C THR A 10 12.27 1.93 -6.86
N GLN A 11 12.32 1.09 -7.89
CA GLN A 11 13.36 1.16 -8.93
C GLN A 11 13.35 2.49 -9.68
N GLU A 12 12.17 2.97 -10.05
CA GLU A 12 12.01 4.27 -10.70
C GLU A 12 12.50 5.40 -9.81
N SER A 13 12.14 5.38 -8.52
CA SER A 13 12.59 6.37 -7.54
C SER A 13 14.09 6.37 -7.34
N LEU A 14 14.71 5.20 -7.32
CA LEU A 14 16.18 5.09 -7.23
C LEU A 14 16.87 5.60 -8.49
N LYS A 15 16.25 5.48 -9.67
CA LYS A 15 16.81 5.96 -10.94
C LYS A 15 16.70 7.47 -11.10
N THR A 16 15.74 8.13 -10.45
CA THR A 16 15.60 9.59 -10.51
C THR A 16 16.71 10.34 -9.79
N VAL A 17 17.50 9.67 -8.95
CA VAL A 17 18.67 10.30 -8.29
C VAL A 17 19.74 10.62 -9.34
N PRO A 18 20.12 11.91 -9.54
CA PRO A 18 21.08 12.33 -10.55
C PRO A 18 22.42 11.61 -10.38
N GLN A 19 23.01 11.18 -11.50
CA GLN A 19 24.28 10.47 -11.50
C GLN A 19 25.42 11.33 -10.92
N GLY A 20 25.37 12.66 -11.10
CA GLY A 20 26.37 13.57 -10.57
C GLY A 20 26.59 13.46 -9.06
N TYR A 21 25.53 13.16 -8.29
CA TYR A 21 25.72 12.92 -6.84
C TYR A 21 26.48 11.62 -6.55
N ARG A 22 26.30 10.60 -7.38
CA ARG A 22 27.01 9.33 -7.24
C ARG A 22 28.48 9.46 -7.67
N GLU A 23 28.70 10.12 -8.79
CA GLU A 23 30.04 10.34 -9.35
C GLU A 23 30.90 11.29 -8.47
N GLY A 24 30.27 12.38 -7.99
CA GLY A 24 30.91 13.30 -7.06
C GLY A 24 31.34 12.62 -5.76
N ALA A 25 30.50 11.81 -5.19
CA ALA A 25 30.82 11.06 -3.98
C ALA A 25 31.88 9.99 -4.21
N MET A 26 31.89 9.33 -5.38
CA MET A 26 32.97 8.40 -5.77
C MET A 26 34.29 9.11 -5.96
N GLY A 27 34.27 10.32 -6.56
CA GLY A 27 35.46 11.15 -6.73
C GLY A 27 36.09 11.58 -5.39
N LEU A 28 35.30 11.70 -4.33
CA LEU A 28 35.74 11.96 -2.96
C LEU A 28 36.19 10.68 -2.22
N GLY A 29 36.26 9.53 -2.90
CA GLY A 29 36.68 8.26 -2.31
C GLY A 29 35.61 7.51 -1.50
N ALA A 30 34.36 7.90 -1.59
CA ALA A 30 33.27 7.22 -0.87
C ALA A 30 33.01 5.83 -1.44
N GLY A 31 32.93 4.81 -0.60
CA GLY A 31 32.58 3.45 -1.00
C GLY A 31 31.14 3.33 -1.48
N LYS A 32 30.85 2.41 -2.39
CA LYS A 32 29.53 2.19 -2.99
C LYS A 32 28.41 2.05 -1.95
N TRP A 33 28.67 1.33 -0.87
CA TRP A 33 27.69 1.13 0.20
C TRP A 33 27.36 2.43 0.95
N HIS A 34 28.38 3.24 1.19
CA HIS A 34 28.22 4.55 1.82
C HIS A 34 27.36 5.48 0.96
N ILE A 35 27.63 5.52 -0.36
CA ILE A 35 26.86 6.31 -1.33
C ILE A 35 25.38 5.88 -1.34
N ILE A 36 25.11 4.57 -1.36
CA ILE A 36 23.73 4.06 -1.35
C ILE A 36 22.99 4.51 -0.09
N ARG A 37 23.60 4.34 1.07
CA ARG A 37 22.93 4.59 2.36
C ARG A 37 22.81 6.09 2.68
N THR A 38 23.75 6.90 2.28
CA THR A 38 23.83 8.31 2.68
C THR A 38 23.27 9.27 1.62
N ILE A 39 23.30 8.88 0.34
CA ILE A 39 22.86 9.77 -0.75
C ILE A 39 21.64 9.17 -1.47
N VAL A 40 21.78 7.96 -2.02
CA VAL A 40 20.76 7.42 -2.93
C VAL A 40 19.46 7.11 -2.19
N LEU A 41 19.56 6.43 -1.06
CA LEU A 41 18.38 6.02 -0.30
C LEU A 41 17.59 7.23 0.26
N PRO A 42 18.21 8.21 0.93
CA PRO A 42 17.50 9.39 1.40
C PRO A 42 16.84 10.20 0.27
N CYS A 43 17.55 10.37 -0.86
CA CYS A 43 16.99 11.10 -2.01
C CYS A 43 15.79 10.40 -2.66
N SER A 44 15.69 9.06 -2.54
CA SER A 44 14.60 8.28 -3.15
C SER A 44 13.44 7.95 -2.21
N ILE A 45 13.53 8.30 -0.92
CA ILE A 45 12.49 8.00 0.09
C ILE A 45 11.10 8.50 -0.35
N ASP A 46 11.01 9.70 -0.91
CA ASP A 46 9.76 10.30 -1.36
C ASP A 46 9.00 9.43 -2.37
N GLY A 47 9.71 8.85 -3.32
CA GLY A 47 9.12 7.98 -4.32
C GLY A 47 8.80 6.59 -3.76
N ILE A 48 9.65 6.04 -2.89
CA ILE A 48 9.41 4.75 -2.22
C ILE A 48 8.14 4.83 -1.37
N VAL A 49 8.02 5.86 -0.54
CA VAL A 49 6.83 6.07 0.31
C VAL A 49 5.57 6.26 -0.54
N THR A 50 5.67 7.01 -1.64
CA THR A 50 4.55 7.18 -2.58
C THR A 50 4.12 5.84 -3.18
N GLY A 51 5.07 4.99 -3.59
CA GLY A 51 4.79 3.65 -4.08
C GLY A 51 4.10 2.76 -3.05
N CYS A 52 4.54 2.82 -1.79
CA CYS A 52 3.89 2.10 -0.69
C CYS A 52 2.44 2.57 -0.45
N ILE A 53 2.19 3.89 -0.51
CA ILE A 53 0.84 4.45 -0.35
C ILE A 53 -0.09 3.96 -1.46
N LEU A 54 0.38 3.97 -2.71
CA LEU A 54 -0.39 3.46 -3.85
C LEU A 54 -0.67 1.96 -3.72
N ALA A 55 0.31 1.18 -3.25
CA ALA A 55 0.14 -0.25 -3.02
C ALA A 55 -0.91 -0.53 -1.93
N VAL A 56 -0.92 0.22 -0.83
CA VAL A 56 -1.93 0.09 0.24
C VAL A 56 -3.33 0.40 -0.29
N GLY A 57 -3.50 1.49 -1.05
CA GLY A 57 -4.78 1.83 -1.66
C GLY A 57 -5.32 0.72 -2.57
N ARG A 58 -4.43 0.08 -3.32
CA ARG A 58 -4.78 -1.05 -4.20
C ARG A 58 -5.16 -2.31 -3.42
N ILE A 59 -4.46 -2.62 -2.31
CA ILE A 59 -4.77 -3.78 -1.45
C ILE A 59 -6.19 -3.69 -0.90
N VAL A 60 -6.59 -2.51 -0.44
CA VAL A 60 -7.93 -2.31 0.15
C VAL A 60 -9.04 -2.49 -0.89
N GLY A 61 -8.78 -2.14 -2.16
CA GLY A 61 -9.75 -2.29 -3.26
C GLY A 61 -9.75 -3.66 -3.94
N GLU A 62 -8.82 -4.57 -3.61
CA GLU A 62 -8.71 -5.85 -4.31
C GLU A 62 -9.75 -6.86 -3.78
N SER A 63 -10.84 -7.05 -4.52
CA SER A 63 -11.92 -7.99 -4.16
C SER A 63 -11.82 -9.34 -4.88
N ALA A 64 -11.50 -9.33 -6.18
CA ALA A 64 -11.57 -10.54 -6.99
C ALA A 64 -10.62 -11.65 -6.54
N ALA A 65 -9.35 -11.33 -6.26
CA ALA A 65 -8.39 -12.33 -5.79
C ALA A 65 -8.77 -12.89 -4.41
N LEU A 66 -9.31 -12.03 -3.52
CA LEU A 66 -9.68 -12.43 -2.16
C LEU A 66 -10.95 -13.25 -2.13
N LEU A 67 -11.90 -13.05 -3.04
CA LEU A 67 -13.10 -13.86 -3.17
C LEU A 67 -12.75 -15.33 -3.38
N PHE A 68 -11.78 -15.61 -4.24
CA PHE A 68 -11.37 -16.99 -4.56
C PHE A 68 -10.39 -17.59 -3.54
N THR A 69 -9.67 -16.79 -2.77
CA THR A 69 -8.62 -17.29 -1.86
C THR A 69 -9.00 -17.28 -0.38
N ALA A 70 -9.71 -16.24 0.06
CA ALA A 70 -10.08 -16.07 1.48
C ALA A 70 -11.50 -16.53 1.80
N GLY A 71 -12.33 -16.75 0.77
CA GLY A 71 -13.73 -17.16 0.92
C GLY A 71 -14.67 -15.98 1.16
N ALA A 72 -15.95 -16.30 1.22
CA ALA A 72 -17.07 -15.37 1.30
C ALA A 72 -17.83 -15.42 2.65
N ALA A 73 -17.27 -16.07 3.67
CA ALA A 73 -17.98 -16.28 4.93
C ALA A 73 -18.07 -14.98 5.75
N GLU A 74 -19.29 -14.59 6.11
CA GLU A 74 -19.61 -13.46 6.98
C GLU A 74 -19.39 -13.81 8.47
N VAL A 75 -18.18 -14.25 8.84
CA VAL A 75 -17.89 -14.64 10.21
C VAL A 75 -17.00 -13.58 10.87
N ILE A 76 -17.53 -12.94 11.91
CA ILE A 76 -16.71 -12.07 12.77
C ILE A 76 -15.86 -12.97 13.67
N ALA A 77 -14.55 -12.95 13.47
CA ALA A 77 -13.62 -13.70 14.30
C ALA A 77 -13.60 -13.15 15.73
N LYS A 78 -13.99 -13.97 16.71
CA LYS A 78 -13.99 -13.61 18.14
C LYS A 78 -12.58 -13.48 18.75
N SER A 79 -11.53 -13.88 18.02
CA SER A 79 -10.13 -13.81 18.47
C SER A 79 -9.21 -13.65 17.29
N VAL A 80 -8.09 -12.92 17.50
CA VAL A 80 -7.05 -12.70 16.46
C VAL A 80 -6.50 -14.03 15.93
N ALA A 81 -6.32 -15.03 16.80
CA ALA A 81 -5.87 -16.37 16.39
C ALA A 81 -6.88 -17.08 15.49
N LYS A 82 -8.19 -16.92 15.75
CA LYS A 82 -9.26 -17.45 14.89
C LYS A 82 -9.38 -16.73 13.57
N ALA A 83 -9.03 -15.44 13.50
CA ALA A 83 -9.05 -14.66 12.26
C ALA A 83 -8.11 -15.22 11.19
N TYR A 84 -6.99 -15.83 11.60
CA TYR A 84 -6.04 -16.47 10.67
C TYR A 84 -6.46 -17.87 10.19
N THR A 85 -7.34 -18.53 10.93
CA THR A 85 -7.76 -19.93 10.64
C THR A 85 -9.18 -20.03 10.11
N SER A 86 -9.98 -18.97 10.18
CA SER A 86 -11.35 -18.93 9.65
C SER A 86 -11.42 -18.20 8.31
N ASN A 87 -12.31 -18.68 7.45
CA ASN A 87 -12.66 -17.94 6.24
C ASN A 87 -13.34 -16.65 6.64
N GLY A 88 -12.95 -15.55 6.01
CA GLY A 88 -13.54 -14.23 6.28
C GLY A 88 -13.66 -13.42 5.01
N ALA A 89 -14.77 -12.73 4.83
CA ALA A 89 -14.96 -11.80 3.74
C ALA A 89 -14.32 -10.44 4.08
N THR A 90 -13.58 -9.86 3.14
CA THR A 90 -13.15 -8.47 3.25
C THR A 90 -14.31 -7.53 2.90
N LEU A 91 -14.25 -6.26 3.32
CA LEU A 91 -15.28 -5.28 2.98
C LEU A 91 -15.53 -5.18 1.47
N SER A 92 -14.49 -5.28 0.65
CA SER A 92 -14.60 -5.24 -0.81
C SER A 92 -15.28 -6.49 -1.39
N VAL A 93 -15.03 -7.67 -0.81
CA VAL A 93 -15.71 -8.92 -1.17
C VAL A 93 -17.17 -8.86 -0.73
N LEU A 94 -17.44 -8.39 0.49
CA LEU A 94 -18.79 -8.26 1.01
C LEU A 94 -19.65 -7.30 0.15
N LEU A 95 -19.07 -6.18 -0.28
CA LEU A 95 -19.72 -5.25 -1.19
C LEU A 95 -20.10 -5.93 -2.51
N TYR A 96 -19.18 -6.73 -3.06
CA TYR A 96 -19.45 -7.47 -4.30
C TYR A 96 -20.59 -8.48 -4.12
N LEU A 97 -20.57 -9.28 -3.06
CA LEU A 97 -21.60 -10.28 -2.76
C LEU A 97 -22.98 -9.61 -2.60
N ARG A 98 -23.08 -8.57 -1.78
CA ARG A 98 -24.34 -7.85 -1.55
C ARG A 98 -24.90 -7.19 -2.81
N ALA A 99 -24.03 -6.64 -3.66
CA ALA A 99 -24.47 -5.96 -4.88
C ALA A 99 -24.87 -6.96 -5.98
N PHE A 100 -24.10 -8.02 -6.19
CA PHE A 100 -24.24 -8.87 -7.38
C PHE A 100 -24.88 -10.23 -7.11
N GLU A 101 -24.69 -10.80 -5.93
CA GLU A 101 -25.28 -12.12 -5.60
C GLU A 101 -26.60 -11.98 -4.85
N ASP A 102 -26.66 -11.12 -3.83
CA ASP A 102 -27.87 -10.95 -3.03
C ASP A 102 -28.85 -9.93 -3.63
N GLY A 103 -28.38 -9.06 -4.54
CA GLY A 103 -29.21 -7.98 -5.10
C GLY A 103 -29.61 -6.89 -4.09
N ASP A 104 -28.97 -6.87 -2.90
CA ASP A 104 -29.22 -5.89 -1.85
C ASP A 104 -28.38 -4.64 -2.05
N PHE A 105 -28.83 -3.79 -2.96
CA PHE A 105 -28.13 -2.54 -3.26
C PHE A 105 -28.12 -1.56 -2.08
N ALA A 106 -29.11 -1.61 -1.18
CA ALA A 106 -29.15 -0.72 -0.03
C ALA A 106 -27.97 -0.97 0.92
N SER A 107 -27.75 -2.23 1.29
CA SER A 107 -26.59 -2.64 2.09
C SER A 107 -25.26 -2.43 1.34
N ALA A 108 -25.23 -2.71 0.04
CA ALA A 108 -24.04 -2.50 -0.78
C ALA A 108 -23.60 -1.01 -0.80
N TRP A 109 -24.53 -0.07 -0.93
CA TRP A 109 -24.23 1.36 -0.84
C TRP A 109 -23.65 1.76 0.52
N GLY A 110 -24.19 1.21 1.62
CA GLY A 110 -23.65 1.43 2.96
C GLY A 110 -22.22 0.94 3.12
N ILE A 111 -21.93 -0.28 2.67
CA ILE A 111 -20.60 -0.87 2.70
C ILE A 111 -19.63 -0.07 1.82
N GLY A 112 -20.08 0.35 0.63
CA GLY A 112 -19.29 1.18 -0.28
C GLY A 112 -18.91 2.53 0.34
N ALA A 113 -19.82 3.19 1.02
CA ALA A 113 -19.56 4.45 1.72
C ALA A 113 -18.51 4.28 2.82
N VAL A 114 -18.64 3.24 3.65
CA VAL A 114 -17.66 2.91 4.70
C VAL A 114 -16.28 2.64 4.10
N LEU A 115 -16.23 1.85 3.02
CA LEU A 115 -14.98 1.53 2.33
C LEU A 115 -14.32 2.78 1.75
N LEU A 116 -15.09 3.68 1.15
CA LEU A 116 -14.60 4.96 0.62
C LEU A 116 -14.00 5.82 1.73
N VAL A 117 -14.69 5.98 2.85
CA VAL A 117 -14.19 6.75 4.00
C VAL A 117 -12.91 6.13 4.55
N LEU A 118 -12.84 4.80 4.66
CA LEU A 118 -11.66 4.08 5.14
C LEU A 118 -10.47 4.27 4.21
N VAL A 119 -10.65 4.17 2.90
CA VAL A 119 -9.58 4.39 1.91
C VAL A 119 -9.09 5.83 1.95
N LEU A 120 -9.99 6.81 2.05
CA LEU A 120 -9.61 8.21 2.19
C LEU A 120 -8.84 8.47 3.48
N ALA A 121 -9.27 7.89 4.60
CA ALA A 121 -8.58 8.02 5.90
C ALA A 121 -7.17 7.42 5.84
N ILE A 122 -7.00 6.23 5.28
CA ILE A 122 -5.69 5.58 5.11
C ILE A 122 -4.78 6.43 4.22
N ASN A 123 -5.29 6.90 3.07
CA ASN A 123 -4.51 7.73 2.16
C ASN A 123 -4.11 9.07 2.78
N LEU A 124 -4.99 9.69 3.55
CA LEU A 124 -4.70 10.93 4.26
C LEU A 124 -3.64 10.71 5.35
N ALA A 125 -3.79 9.66 6.17
CA ALA A 125 -2.81 9.28 7.19
C ALA A 125 -1.42 9.02 6.58
N ALA A 126 -1.36 8.31 5.45
CA ALA A 126 -0.13 8.02 4.74
C ALA A 126 0.53 9.30 4.17
N ARG A 127 -0.26 10.24 3.62
CA ARG A 127 0.23 11.55 3.18
C ARG A 127 0.79 12.39 4.33
N LEU A 128 0.10 12.41 5.47
CA LEU A 128 0.56 13.12 6.66
C LEU A 128 1.85 12.51 7.22
N ALA A 129 1.97 11.19 7.23
CA ALA A 129 3.20 10.50 7.63
C ALA A 129 4.37 10.86 6.71
N LYS A 130 4.14 10.93 5.38
CA LYS A 130 5.13 11.37 4.40
C LYS A 130 5.63 12.79 4.70
N THR A 131 4.71 13.73 4.96
CA THR A 131 5.06 15.12 5.24
C THR A 131 5.93 15.26 6.50
N LYS A 132 5.60 14.49 7.57
CA LYS A 132 6.40 14.47 8.79
C LYS A 132 7.80 13.87 8.61
N LEU A 133 7.94 12.86 7.74
CA LEU A 133 9.24 12.26 7.41
C LEU A 133 10.13 13.25 6.65
N LYS A 134 9.54 14.07 5.76
CA LYS A 134 10.24 15.08 4.98
C LYS A 134 10.74 16.27 5.82
N GLN A 135 10.05 16.62 6.91
CA GLN A 135 10.48 17.71 7.80
C GLN A 135 11.66 17.35 8.71
N LYS A 136 12.02 16.06 8.82
CA LYS A 136 13.14 15.58 9.66
C LYS A 136 14.45 15.38 8.89
N GLN A 137 14.46 15.67 7.59
CA GLN A 137 15.64 15.67 6.73
C GLN A 137 16.08 17.10 6.39
#